data_6323a38cadc8376aa6616e5a05baa051
#
_entry.id   6323a38cadc8376aa6616e5a05baa051
#
_cell.length_a   1.000
_cell.length_b   1.000
_cell.length_c   1.000
_cell.angle_alpha   90.00
_cell.angle_beta   90.00
_cell.angle_gamma   90.00
#
_symmetry.space_group_name_H-M   'P 1'
#
loop_
_entity.id
_entity.type
_entity.pdbx_description
1 polymer ?
#
loop_
_entity_poly.entity_id
_entity_poly.type
_entity_poly.pdbx_seq_one_letter_code
_entity_poly.pdbx_strand_id
1 'polypeptide(L)'
;MLQWRKAALGQLWDTRILEGKQVQVAYEQLIEYKTASVFEASCSLPLIALGKRDLISAGKTYGKSLGMLYQVLDDYADIANNNVDSGSSRLLLMQVKEREGIKRYVKELVSKYFTEIRDASIKLHPSLMDFAVMSMEKFASEAGESVQHILQEVEEKIL
;
A
#
# COMPACT_ATOMS: atom_id res chain seq x y z
N MET A 1 9.17 -12.72 -12.94
CA MET A 1 10.54 -12.10 -13.01
C MET A 1 10.52 -10.57 -12.98
N LEU A 2 9.57 -9.90 -13.64
CA LEU A 2 9.49 -8.42 -13.68
C LEU A 2 9.25 -7.79 -12.29
N GLN A 3 8.41 -8.41 -11.46
CA GLN A 3 8.03 -7.85 -10.14
C GLN A 3 9.20 -7.81 -9.14
N TRP A 4 10.06 -8.83 -9.13
CA TRP A 4 11.27 -8.82 -8.31
C TRP A 4 12.26 -7.72 -8.70
N ARG A 5 12.36 -7.41 -10.01
CA ARG A 5 13.17 -6.28 -10.48
C ARG A 5 12.59 -4.94 -10.02
N LYS A 6 11.25 -4.80 -10.07
CA LYS A 6 10.57 -3.62 -9.53
C LYS A 6 10.87 -3.47 -8.03
N ALA A 7 10.70 -4.54 -7.24
CA ALA A 7 10.96 -4.52 -5.80
C ALA A 7 12.41 -4.11 -5.49
N ALA A 8 13.38 -4.69 -6.18
CA ALA A 8 14.79 -4.34 -6.00
C ALA A 8 15.08 -2.86 -6.35
N LEU A 9 14.49 -2.35 -7.43
CA LEU A 9 14.63 -0.96 -7.82
C LEU A 9 13.94 -0.01 -6.84
N GLY A 10 12.75 -0.36 -6.39
CA GLY A 10 12.02 0.39 -5.36
C GLY A 10 12.82 0.48 -4.06
N GLN A 11 13.41 -0.63 -3.61
CA GLN A 11 14.26 -0.65 -2.42
C GLN A 11 15.54 0.19 -2.61
N LEU A 12 16.13 0.18 -3.79
CA LEU A 12 17.28 1.03 -4.11
C LEU A 12 16.92 2.53 -4.05
N TRP A 13 15.75 2.92 -4.58
CA TRP A 13 15.27 4.31 -4.49
C TRP A 13 15.01 4.71 -3.04
N ASP A 14 14.36 3.85 -2.27
CA ASP A 14 14.07 4.06 -0.86
C ASP A 14 15.35 4.34 -0.07
N THR A 15 16.34 3.47 -0.20
CA THR A 15 17.65 3.62 0.45
C THR A 15 18.36 4.92 0.03
N ARG A 16 18.34 5.27 -1.25
CA ARG A 16 18.97 6.50 -1.73
C ARG A 16 18.30 7.75 -1.18
N ILE A 17 16.98 7.77 -1.10
CA ILE A 17 16.24 8.90 -0.51
C ILE A 17 16.56 9.01 0.99
N LEU A 18 16.60 7.89 1.70
CA LEU A 18 17.00 7.88 3.11
C LEU A 18 18.40 8.41 3.34
N GLU A 19 19.34 8.11 2.44
CA GLU A 19 20.70 8.65 2.44
C GLU A 19 20.80 10.15 2.01
N GLY A 20 19.67 10.79 1.70
CA GLY A 20 19.62 12.18 1.26
C GLY A 20 20.00 12.42 -0.21
N LYS A 21 20.09 11.35 -1.01
CA LYS A 21 20.37 11.44 -2.45
C LYS A 21 19.10 11.80 -3.22
N GLN A 22 19.24 12.61 -4.26
CA GLN A 22 18.12 12.95 -5.13
C GLN A 22 17.71 11.75 -5.98
N VAL A 23 16.42 11.44 -5.95
CA VAL A 23 15.77 10.45 -6.82
C VAL A 23 14.52 11.07 -7.41
N GLN A 24 14.40 11.06 -8.74
CA GLN A 24 13.21 11.57 -9.42
C GLN A 24 12.16 10.46 -9.52
N VAL A 25 11.35 10.33 -8.49
CA VAL A 25 10.26 9.34 -8.40
C VAL A 25 9.09 9.93 -7.62
N ALA A 26 7.86 9.62 -8.03
CA ALA A 26 6.66 9.95 -7.27
C ALA A 26 6.48 8.96 -6.10
N TYR A 27 5.88 9.41 -5.01
CA TYR A 27 5.63 8.58 -3.83
C TYR A 27 4.89 7.28 -4.17
N GLU A 28 3.76 7.35 -4.86
CA GLU A 28 3.00 6.14 -5.25
C GLU A 28 3.83 5.19 -6.13
N GLN A 29 4.69 5.71 -7.02
CA GLN A 29 5.57 4.85 -7.83
C GLN A 29 6.65 4.16 -6.99
N LEU A 30 7.22 4.85 -6.01
CA LEU A 30 8.19 4.27 -5.09
C LEU A 30 7.58 3.09 -4.32
N ILE A 31 6.44 3.29 -3.68
CA ILE A 31 5.78 2.26 -2.88
C ILE A 31 5.18 1.13 -3.74
N GLU A 32 4.73 1.43 -4.97
CA GLU A 32 4.35 0.40 -5.93
C GLU A 32 5.53 -0.54 -6.21
N TYR A 33 6.70 0.02 -6.48
CA TYR A 33 7.87 -0.78 -6.79
C TYR A 33 8.42 -1.51 -5.56
N LYS A 34 8.61 -0.80 -4.44
CA LYS A 34 9.20 -1.34 -3.21
C LYS A 34 8.37 -2.48 -2.62
N THR A 35 7.06 -2.27 -2.48
CA THR A 35 6.17 -3.15 -1.71
C THR A 35 5.08 -3.79 -2.55
N ALA A 36 4.27 -3.02 -3.27
CA ALA A 36 3.08 -3.55 -3.93
C ALA A 36 3.41 -4.54 -5.06
N SER A 37 4.56 -4.44 -5.71
CA SER A 37 5.00 -5.39 -6.72
C SER A 37 5.16 -6.82 -6.18
N VAL A 38 5.57 -6.98 -4.93
CA VAL A 38 5.69 -8.28 -4.25
C VAL A 38 4.31 -8.85 -3.95
N PHE A 39 3.41 -8.04 -3.41
CA PHE A 39 2.02 -8.42 -3.15
C PHE A 39 1.28 -8.81 -4.44
N GLU A 40 1.46 -8.03 -5.53
CA GLU A 40 0.91 -8.36 -6.85
C GLU A 40 1.37 -9.74 -7.33
N ALA A 41 2.67 -10.03 -7.19
CA ALA A 41 3.21 -11.34 -7.55
C ALA A 41 2.61 -12.45 -6.69
N SER A 42 2.54 -12.26 -5.36
CA SER A 42 2.02 -13.25 -4.42
C SER A 42 0.56 -13.63 -4.69
N CYS A 43 -0.26 -12.67 -5.11
CA CYS A 43 -1.68 -12.93 -5.43
C CYS A 43 -1.91 -13.43 -6.86
N SER A 44 -1.03 -13.10 -7.82
CA SER A 44 -1.23 -13.51 -9.21
C SER A 44 -0.55 -14.83 -9.58
N LEU A 45 0.59 -15.17 -8.99
CA LEU A 45 1.32 -16.41 -9.32
C LEU A 45 0.54 -17.68 -9.05
N PRO A 46 -0.20 -17.84 -7.93
CA PRO A 46 -1.03 -19.03 -7.72
C PRO A 46 -2.11 -19.18 -8.79
N LEU A 47 -2.74 -18.09 -9.24
CA LEU A 47 -3.76 -18.10 -10.28
C LEU A 47 -3.16 -18.52 -11.63
N ILE A 48 -1.95 -18.09 -11.94
CA ILE A 48 -1.20 -18.51 -13.13
C ILE A 48 -0.89 -20.02 -13.06
N ALA A 49 -0.38 -20.49 -11.92
CA ALA A 49 -0.04 -21.89 -11.71
C ALA A 49 -1.26 -22.83 -11.82
N LEU A 50 -2.43 -22.36 -11.37
CA LEU A 50 -3.70 -23.09 -11.45
C LEU A 50 -4.42 -22.92 -12.80
N GLY A 51 -3.84 -22.19 -13.77
CA GLY A 51 -4.44 -21.94 -15.08
C GLY A 51 -5.69 -21.04 -15.05
N LYS A 52 -5.96 -20.31 -13.97
CA LYS A 52 -7.11 -19.42 -13.79
C LYS A 52 -6.90 -18.08 -14.51
N ARG A 53 -6.78 -18.11 -15.83
CA ARG A 53 -6.36 -16.96 -16.66
C ARG A 53 -7.32 -15.77 -16.55
N ASP A 54 -8.61 -16.03 -16.44
CA ASP A 54 -9.69 -15.05 -16.26
C ASP A 54 -9.58 -14.25 -14.96
N LEU A 55 -9.00 -14.84 -13.93
CA LEU A 55 -8.84 -14.24 -12.61
C LEU A 55 -7.50 -13.51 -12.39
N ILE A 56 -6.53 -13.69 -13.29
CA ILE A 56 -5.16 -13.13 -13.12
C ILE A 56 -5.21 -11.60 -12.96
N SER A 57 -6.03 -10.91 -13.76
CA SER A 57 -6.15 -9.44 -13.68
C SER A 57 -6.69 -8.99 -12.33
N ALA A 58 -7.73 -9.65 -11.83
CA ALA A 58 -8.28 -9.36 -10.52
C ALA A 58 -7.29 -9.67 -9.39
N GLY A 59 -6.56 -10.79 -9.48
CA GLY A 59 -5.51 -11.16 -8.52
C GLY A 59 -4.37 -10.13 -8.47
N LYS A 60 -3.95 -9.62 -9.63
CA LYS A 60 -2.96 -8.53 -9.70
C LYS A 60 -3.46 -7.24 -9.04
N THR A 61 -4.68 -6.82 -9.36
CA THR A 61 -5.27 -5.62 -8.77
C THR A 61 -5.38 -5.78 -7.26
N TYR A 62 -5.94 -6.90 -6.79
CA TYR A 62 -6.07 -7.17 -5.36
C TYR A 62 -4.73 -7.10 -4.63
N GLY A 63 -3.73 -7.85 -5.10
CA GLY A 63 -2.41 -7.86 -4.46
C GLY A 63 -1.72 -6.51 -4.51
N LYS A 64 -1.73 -5.84 -5.67
CA LYS A 64 -1.15 -4.50 -5.80
C LYS A 64 -1.79 -3.51 -4.82
N SER A 65 -3.12 -3.43 -4.79
CA SER A 65 -3.82 -2.46 -3.95
C SER A 65 -3.67 -2.77 -2.46
N LEU A 66 -3.61 -4.06 -2.07
CA LEU A 66 -3.30 -4.46 -0.70
C LEU A 66 -1.89 -4.03 -0.28
N GLY A 67 -0.89 -4.21 -1.14
CA GLY A 67 0.47 -3.79 -0.86
C GLY A 67 0.64 -2.26 -0.83
N MET A 68 -0.09 -1.52 -1.69
CA MET A 68 -0.14 -0.05 -1.65
C MET A 68 -0.77 0.43 -0.35
N LEU A 69 -1.92 -0.13 0.04
CA LEU A 69 -2.62 0.20 1.27
C LEU A 69 -1.73 -0.03 2.50
N TYR A 70 -1.08 -1.20 2.57
CA TYR A 70 -0.15 -1.52 3.65
C TYR A 70 0.95 -0.46 3.76
N GLN A 71 1.64 -0.14 2.66
CA GLN A 71 2.77 0.80 2.69
C GLN A 71 2.34 2.24 3.00
N VAL A 72 1.17 2.67 2.52
CA VAL A 72 0.63 4.01 2.85
C VAL A 72 0.37 4.15 4.36
N LEU A 73 -0.19 3.12 4.98
CA LEU A 73 -0.45 3.12 6.42
C LEU A 73 0.84 3.02 7.24
N ASP A 74 1.83 2.24 6.79
CA ASP A 74 3.15 2.11 7.38
C ASP A 74 3.91 3.45 7.39
N ASP A 75 4.03 4.09 6.23
CA ASP A 75 4.66 5.40 6.10
C ASP A 75 3.94 6.49 6.90
N TYR A 76 2.60 6.41 7.00
CA TYR A 76 1.84 7.33 7.83
C TYR A 76 2.06 7.09 9.32
N ALA A 77 2.18 5.84 9.76
CA ALA A 77 2.54 5.48 11.13
C ALA A 77 3.92 6.07 11.51
N ASP A 78 4.90 5.91 10.64
CA ASP A 78 6.25 6.48 10.82
C ASP A 78 6.17 7.99 11.06
N ILE A 79 5.42 8.70 10.21
CA ILE A 79 5.26 10.15 10.30
C ILE A 79 4.52 10.56 11.59
N ALA A 80 3.43 9.86 11.92
CA ALA A 80 2.61 10.16 13.10
C ALA A 80 3.41 9.95 14.40
N ASN A 81 4.26 8.94 14.43
CA ASN A 81 5.11 8.60 15.57
C ASN A 81 6.46 9.36 15.59
N ASN A 82 6.69 10.28 14.64
CA ASN A 82 7.96 11.00 14.44
C ASN A 82 9.17 10.06 14.26
N ASN A 83 8.97 8.89 13.67
CA ASN A 83 9.99 7.89 13.41
C ASN A 83 10.17 7.67 11.91
N VAL A 84 10.60 8.73 11.20
CA VAL A 84 10.78 8.71 9.74
C VAL A 84 12.10 8.00 9.40
N ASP A 85 12.06 6.67 9.32
CA ASP A 85 13.23 5.80 9.11
C ASP A 85 13.26 5.12 7.73
N SER A 86 12.29 5.42 6.85
CA SER A 86 12.26 4.94 5.46
C SER A 86 12.36 6.08 4.45
N GLY A 87 12.85 5.77 3.24
CA GLY A 87 12.87 6.72 2.14
C GLY A 87 11.47 7.07 1.65
N SER A 88 10.52 6.14 1.72
CA SER A 88 9.13 6.36 1.33
C SER A 88 8.41 7.32 2.28
N SER A 89 8.52 7.15 3.60
CA SER A 89 7.94 8.08 4.57
C SER A 89 8.57 9.48 4.44
N ARG A 90 9.88 9.57 4.21
CA ARG A 90 10.56 10.84 3.92
C ARG A 90 10.06 11.49 2.64
N LEU A 91 9.87 10.72 1.56
CA LEU A 91 9.35 11.24 0.30
C LEU A 91 7.92 11.74 0.43
N LEU A 92 7.07 11.05 1.19
CA LEU A 92 5.70 11.48 1.51
C LEU A 92 5.71 12.86 2.19
N LEU A 93 6.56 13.06 3.19
CA LEU A 93 6.74 14.36 3.86
C LEU A 93 7.25 15.46 2.91
N MET A 94 8.13 15.13 1.98
CA MET A 94 8.67 16.09 1.02
C MET A 94 7.63 16.52 -0.02
N GLN A 95 6.75 15.60 -0.45
CA GLN A 95 5.72 15.87 -1.45
C GLN A 95 4.50 16.60 -0.86
N VAL A 96 4.19 16.37 0.41
CA VAL A 96 3.05 16.99 1.09
C VAL A 96 3.56 17.82 2.27
N LYS A 97 3.69 19.14 2.07
CA LYS A 97 4.37 20.07 2.98
C LYS A 97 3.67 20.31 4.32
N GLU A 98 2.38 19.96 4.45
CA GLU A 98 1.58 20.27 5.64
C GLU A 98 1.04 18.98 6.28
N ARG A 99 1.09 18.86 7.61
CA ARG A 99 0.60 17.66 8.33
C ARG A 99 -0.88 17.34 8.03
N GLU A 100 -1.74 18.36 7.98
CA GLU A 100 -3.15 18.20 7.58
C GLU A 100 -3.29 17.74 6.12
N GLY A 101 -2.42 18.21 5.24
CA GLY A 101 -2.34 17.76 3.86
C GLY A 101 -1.96 16.28 3.76
N ILE A 102 -1.01 15.81 4.60
CA ILE A 102 -0.62 14.40 4.66
C ILE A 102 -1.80 13.53 5.07
N LYS A 103 -2.50 13.87 6.16
CA LYS A 103 -3.67 13.12 6.63
C LYS A 103 -4.74 13.01 5.55
N ARG A 104 -5.05 14.11 4.87
CA ARG A 104 -6.02 14.13 3.75
C ARG A 104 -5.57 13.24 2.59
N TYR A 105 -4.32 13.38 2.15
CA TYR A 105 -3.76 12.59 1.05
C TYR A 105 -3.73 11.10 1.38
N VAL A 106 -3.33 10.73 2.60
CA VAL A 106 -3.36 9.34 3.06
C VAL A 106 -4.79 8.78 3.06
N LYS A 107 -5.79 9.53 3.55
CA LYS A 107 -7.20 9.11 3.48
C LYS A 107 -7.68 8.87 2.05
N GLU A 108 -7.30 9.74 1.11
CA GLU A 108 -7.64 9.59 -0.31
C GLU A 108 -7.03 8.30 -0.88
N LEU A 109 -5.77 8.01 -0.58
CA LEU A 109 -5.10 6.78 -1.01
C LEU A 109 -5.70 5.53 -0.36
N VAL A 110 -5.96 5.56 0.95
CA VAL A 110 -6.61 4.46 1.67
C VAL A 110 -7.97 4.15 1.07
N SER A 111 -8.81 5.18 0.84
CA SER A 111 -10.13 5.03 0.21
C SER A 111 -10.03 4.43 -1.21
N LYS A 112 -9.09 4.92 -2.01
CA LYS A 112 -8.82 4.42 -3.37
C LYS A 112 -8.49 2.93 -3.34
N TYR A 113 -7.52 2.52 -2.52
CA TYR A 113 -7.06 1.14 -2.52
C TYR A 113 -8.05 0.17 -1.87
N PHE A 114 -8.80 0.58 -0.85
CA PHE A 114 -9.92 -0.23 -0.35
C PHE A 114 -10.99 -0.46 -1.40
N THR A 115 -11.33 0.55 -2.18
CA THR A 115 -12.30 0.41 -3.29
C THR A 115 -11.80 -0.59 -4.33
N GLU A 116 -10.52 -0.49 -4.73
CA GLU A 116 -9.91 -1.42 -5.68
C GLU A 116 -9.85 -2.86 -5.14
N ILE A 117 -9.55 -3.04 -3.85
CA ILE A 117 -9.56 -4.34 -3.15
C ILE A 117 -10.97 -4.93 -3.17
N ARG A 118 -11.99 -4.15 -2.80
CA ARG A 118 -13.39 -4.58 -2.81
C ARG A 118 -13.81 -5.06 -4.21
N ASP A 119 -13.56 -4.25 -5.23
CA ASP A 119 -13.96 -4.56 -6.61
C ASP A 119 -13.22 -5.79 -7.18
N ALA A 120 -11.98 -6.00 -6.78
CA ALA A 120 -11.23 -7.21 -7.12
C ALA A 120 -11.72 -8.44 -6.34
N SER A 121 -12.07 -8.27 -5.05
CA SER A 121 -12.60 -9.36 -4.20
C SER A 121 -13.93 -9.91 -4.73
N ILE A 122 -14.80 -9.06 -5.26
CA ILE A 122 -16.08 -9.49 -5.88
C ILE A 122 -15.81 -10.47 -7.04
N LYS A 123 -14.74 -10.25 -7.80
CA LYS A 123 -14.36 -11.11 -8.95
C LYS A 123 -13.63 -12.38 -8.53
N LEU A 124 -12.90 -12.33 -7.45
CA LEU A 124 -12.09 -13.45 -6.93
C LEU A 124 -12.90 -14.30 -5.95
N HIS A 125 -13.10 -13.80 -4.75
CA HIS A 125 -13.94 -14.36 -3.69
C HIS A 125 -14.23 -13.30 -2.63
N PRO A 126 -15.48 -13.15 -2.17
CA PRO A 126 -15.86 -12.11 -1.19
C PRO A 126 -15.05 -12.13 0.11
N SER A 127 -14.69 -13.30 0.63
CA SER A 127 -13.89 -13.42 1.86
C SER A 127 -12.50 -12.77 1.79
N LEU A 128 -12.02 -12.42 0.59
CA LEU A 128 -10.77 -11.67 0.45
C LEU A 128 -10.92 -10.22 0.93
N MET A 129 -12.15 -9.66 0.90
CA MET A 129 -12.40 -8.36 1.51
C MET A 129 -12.30 -8.45 3.04
N ASP A 130 -12.91 -9.46 3.65
CA ASP A 130 -12.83 -9.68 5.10
C ASP A 130 -11.37 -9.89 5.55
N PHE A 131 -10.59 -10.64 4.76
CA PHE A 131 -9.16 -10.82 5.01
C PHE A 131 -8.39 -9.50 4.94
N ALA A 132 -8.66 -8.66 3.96
CA ALA A 132 -8.01 -7.36 3.83
C ALA A 132 -8.34 -6.44 5.02
N VAL A 133 -9.62 -6.35 5.40
CA VAL A 133 -10.06 -5.56 6.56
C VAL A 133 -9.38 -6.06 7.84
N MET A 134 -9.51 -7.33 8.18
CA MET A 134 -8.87 -7.93 9.35
C MET A 134 -7.35 -7.69 9.41
N SER A 135 -6.68 -7.81 8.25
CA SER A 135 -5.23 -7.62 8.19
C SER A 135 -4.84 -6.17 8.46
N MET A 136 -5.62 -5.21 7.93
CA MET A 136 -5.36 -3.80 8.13
C MET A 136 -5.74 -3.32 9.53
N GLU A 137 -6.83 -3.82 10.11
CA GLU A 137 -7.21 -3.56 11.50
C GLU A 137 -6.14 -4.06 12.48
N LYS A 138 -5.63 -5.27 12.26
CA LYS A 138 -4.53 -5.82 13.06
C LYS A 138 -3.28 -4.94 12.94
N PHE A 139 -2.88 -4.59 11.72
CA PHE A 139 -1.76 -3.69 11.49
C PHE A 139 -1.96 -2.34 12.19
N ALA A 140 -3.13 -1.72 12.03
CA ALA A 140 -3.45 -0.43 12.64
C ALA A 140 -3.40 -0.49 14.18
N SER A 141 -3.82 -1.62 14.78
CA SER A 141 -3.75 -1.81 16.23
C SER A 141 -2.31 -1.82 16.77
N GLU A 142 -1.37 -2.27 15.96
CA GLU A 142 0.07 -2.30 16.28
C GLU A 142 0.76 -0.95 15.94
N ALA A 143 0.30 -0.28 14.88
CA ALA A 143 0.87 0.97 14.38
C ALA A 143 0.48 2.23 15.17
N GLY A 144 -0.63 2.19 15.93
CA GLY A 144 -1.06 3.24 16.84
C GLY A 144 -2.36 3.96 16.45
N GLU A 145 -2.88 4.77 17.39
CA GLU A 145 -4.21 5.41 17.31
C GLU A 145 -4.43 6.25 16.05
N SER A 146 -3.40 6.94 15.56
CA SER A 146 -3.51 7.78 14.36
C SER A 146 -3.86 6.98 13.11
N VAL A 147 -3.32 5.75 13.00
CA VAL A 147 -3.59 4.84 11.87
C VAL A 147 -4.96 4.20 12.03
N GLN A 148 -5.32 3.78 13.27
CA GLN A 148 -6.65 3.24 13.57
C GLN A 148 -7.75 4.23 13.19
N HIS A 149 -7.57 5.50 13.54
CA HIS A 149 -8.57 6.54 13.26
C HIS A 149 -8.77 6.76 11.75
N ILE A 150 -7.68 6.78 10.96
CA ILE A 150 -7.81 6.88 9.49
C ILE A 150 -8.53 5.67 8.91
N LEU A 151 -8.18 4.47 9.36
CA LEU A 151 -8.76 3.25 8.86
C LEU A 151 -10.27 3.22 9.13
N GLN A 152 -10.70 3.49 10.37
CA GLN A 152 -12.12 3.55 10.77
C GLN A 152 -12.92 4.57 9.95
N GLU A 153 -12.40 5.81 9.81
CA GLU A 153 -13.08 6.85 9.03
C GLU A 153 -13.28 6.48 7.55
N VAL A 154 -12.43 5.63 7.00
CA VAL A 154 -12.51 5.19 5.59
C VAL A 154 -13.43 3.97 5.48
N GLU A 155 -13.33 3.01 6.38
CA GLU A 155 -14.17 1.81 6.39
C GLU A 155 -15.66 2.14 6.51
N GLU A 156 -16.03 3.05 7.41
CA GLU A 156 -17.42 3.51 7.57
C GLU A 156 -18.05 4.08 6.28
N LYS A 157 -17.21 4.49 5.31
CA LYS A 157 -17.67 5.07 4.04
C LYS A 157 -17.71 4.07 2.90
N ILE A 158 -16.97 2.96 3.00
CA ILE A 158 -16.75 2.03 1.89
C ILE A 158 -17.49 0.70 2.12
N LEU A 159 -17.61 0.26 3.36
CA LEU A 159 -18.31 -0.96 3.78
C LEU A 159 -19.78 -0.66 4.12
#